data_30b36c4d6e936d28ecfdf5c19ddef584
#
_entry.id   30b36c4d6e936d28ecfdf5c19ddef584
#
_cell.length_a   1.000
_cell.length_b   1.000
_cell.length_c   1.000
_cell.angle_alpha   90.00
_cell.angle_beta   90.00
_cell.angle_gamma   90.00
#
_symmetry.space_group_name_H-M   'P 1'
#
loop_
_entity.id
_entity.type
_entity.pdbx_description
1 polymer ?
#
loop_
_entity_poly.entity_id
_entity_poly.type
_entity_poly.pdbx_seq_one_letter_code
_entity_poly.pdbx_strand_id
1 'polypeptide(L)'
;LSELKGKKILEIGCGSGRFTEILIKHGAYIDSLDLSKAIFVNHQNNASINKMVRFIKSDFLKAPLEENFYDYVLGMGFVQHTPDSEKTIKKMISHCKKGGFVVFDHYISGILVGNNRRIVARLVRSLILNSNIKDKIRFIKKIYDFFYPIHKFFQFSSFLSKIIRTISPIMTHHGSLDLSEKQFYEWGLLDTHDNLTDFYSHKLSIKQMNKLLSKFNIQSFQTSKGTNGINVKILK
;
A
#
# COMPACT_ATOMS: atom_id res chain seq x y z
N LEU A 1 13.06 1.64 17.48
CA LEU A 1 12.59 0.25 17.18
C LEU A 1 12.73 -0.70 18.38
N SER A 2 13.61 -0.41 19.36
CA SER A 2 13.68 -1.15 20.65
C SER A 2 12.37 -1.11 21.46
N GLU A 3 11.53 -0.13 21.22
CA GLU A 3 10.22 0.05 21.86
C GLU A 3 9.16 -0.97 21.42
N LEU A 4 9.40 -1.76 20.36
CA LEU A 4 8.43 -2.73 19.84
C LEU A 4 8.49 -4.07 20.57
N LYS A 5 9.56 -4.37 21.32
CA LYS A 5 9.72 -5.65 22.02
C LYS A 5 8.56 -5.89 22.99
N GLY A 6 7.88 -7.03 22.83
CA GLY A 6 6.72 -7.43 23.64
C GLY A 6 5.42 -6.67 23.35
N LYS A 7 5.41 -5.73 22.39
CA LYS A 7 4.20 -5.00 22.01
C LYS A 7 3.28 -5.86 21.13
N LYS A 8 1.98 -5.69 21.29
CA LYS A 8 0.96 -6.31 20.46
C LYS A 8 0.65 -5.41 19.28
N ILE A 9 0.87 -5.91 18.08
CA ILE A 9 0.73 -5.15 16.84
C ILE A 9 -0.30 -5.82 15.93
N LEU A 10 -1.24 -5.03 15.42
CA LEU A 10 -2.12 -5.43 14.32
C LEU A 10 -1.56 -4.85 13.03
N GLU A 11 -1.12 -5.70 12.12
CA GLU A 11 -0.69 -5.34 10.77
C GLU A 11 -1.79 -5.67 9.77
N ILE A 12 -2.34 -4.66 9.10
CA ILE A 12 -3.48 -4.79 8.18
C ILE A 12 -3.00 -4.55 6.76
N GLY A 13 -3.40 -5.44 5.82
CA GLY A 13 -2.92 -5.41 4.44
C GLY A 13 -1.44 -5.76 4.36
N CYS A 14 -1.02 -6.80 5.09
CA CYS A 14 0.39 -7.17 5.24
C CYS A 14 1.04 -7.67 3.94
N GLY A 15 0.26 -8.05 2.94
CA GLY A 15 0.76 -8.59 1.69
C GLY A 15 1.66 -9.81 1.90
N SER A 16 2.83 -9.82 1.27
CA SER A 16 3.84 -10.88 1.41
C SER A 16 4.75 -10.75 2.65
N GLY A 17 4.48 -9.79 3.54
CA GLY A 17 5.09 -9.74 4.87
C GLY A 17 6.35 -8.88 5.02
N ARG A 18 6.51 -7.86 4.18
CA ARG A 18 7.67 -6.94 4.26
C ARG A 18 7.79 -6.26 5.62
N PHE A 19 6.70 -5.76 6.18
CA PHE A 19 6.72 -5.14 7.51
C PHE A 19 6.64 -6.20 8.61
N THR A 20 5.92 -7.32 8.40
CA THR A 20 5.88 -8.46 9.32
C THR A 20 7.30 -8.89 9.70
N GLU A 21 8.20 -9.06 8.72
CA GLU A 21 9.60 -9.44 8.94
C GLU A 21 10.34 -8.45 9.86
N ILE A 22 10.16 -7.15 9.62
CA ILE A 22 10.79 -6.10 10.43
C ILE A 22 10.27 -6.13 11.87
N LEU A 23 8.95 -6.25 12.04
CA LEU A 23 8.31 -6.28 13.35
C LEU A 23 8.74 -7.51 14.18
N ILE A 24 8.86 -8.68 13.53
CA ILE A 24 9.36 -9.91 14.16
C ILE A 24 10.78 -9.72 14.67
N LYS A 25 11.68 -9.17 13.85
CA LYS A 25 13.08 -8.90 14.22
C LYS A 25 13.22 -7.99 15.45
N HIS A 26 12.19 -7.18 15.71
CA HIS A 26 12.16 -6.29 16.89
C HIS A 26 11.37 -6.89 18.08
N GLY A 27 10.98 -8.16 18.00
CA GLY A 27 10.39 -8.90 19.12
C GLY A 27 8.94 -8.53 19.45
N ALA A 28 8.16 -8.08 18.47
CA ALA A 28 6.74 -7.80 18.62
C ALA A 28 5.88 -9.06 18.53
N TYR A 29 4.69 -9.05 19.17
CA TYR A 29 3.61 -9.99 18.93
C TYR A 29 2.70 -9.44 17.84
N ILE A 30 2.47 -10.20 16.76
CA ILE A 30 1.86 -9.67 15.55
C ILE A 30 0.62 -10.47 15.16
N ASP A 31 -0.49 -9.78 14.95
CA ASP A 31 -1.60 -10.27 14.16
C ASP A 31 -1.47 -9.66 12.76
N SER A 32 -1.02 -10.47 11.80
CA SER A 32 -0.80 -10.07 10.43
C SER A 32 -2.00 -10.49 9.58
N LEU A 33 -2.72 -9.51 9.03
CA LEU A 33 -3.99 -9.72 8.35
C LEU A 33 -3.94 -9.26 6.89
N ASP A 34 -4.44 -10.09 5.98
CA ASP A 34 -4.64 -9.74 4.58
C ASP A 34 -5.89 -10.43 4.00
N LEU A 35 -6.60 -9.76 3.10
CA LEU A 35 -7.75 -10.32 2.39
C LEU A 35 -7.32 -11.33 1.33
N SER A 36 -6.17 -11.11 0.72
CA SER A 36 -5.69 -11.85 -0.44
C SER A 36 -4.95 -13.14 -0.06
N LYS A 37 -4.54 -13.89 -1.08
CA LYS A 37 -3.68 -15.07 -0.89
C LYS A 37 -2.24 -14.71 -0.54
N ALA A 38 -1.84 -13.44 -0.60
CA ALA A 38 -0.49 -12.99 -0.22
C ALA A 38 -0.15 -13.31 1.24
N ILE A 39 -1.16 -13.44 2.11
CA ILE A 39 -0.98 -13.90 3.50
C ILE A 39 -0.28 -15.28 3.60
N PHE A 40 -0.50 -16.17 2.63
CA PHE A 40 0.18 -17.47 2.62
C PHE A 40 1.66 -17.32 2.26
N VAL A 41 2.00 -16.35 1.41
CA VAL A 41 3.40 -16.01 1.09
C VAL A 41 4.05 -15.38 2.32
N ASN A 42 3.36 -14.49 3.01
CA ASN A 42 3.82 -13.93 4.28
C ASN A 42 4.11 -15.04 5.30
N HIS A 43 3.20 -16.00 5.45
CA HIS A 43 3.42 -17.15 6.32
C HIS A 43 4.68 -17.95 5.92
N GLN A 44 4.85 -18.27 4.62
CA GLN A 44 6.05 -18.98 4.13
C GLN A 44 7.34 -18.22 4.43
N ASN A 45 7.33 -16.90 4.26
CA ASN A 45 8.51 -16.06 4.46
C ASN A 45 8.87 -15.88 5.95
N ASN A 46 7.88 -15.84 6.84
CA ASN A 46 8.05 -15.33 8.20
C ASN A 46 7.69 -16.30 9.32
N ALA A 47 6.97 -17.41 9.08
CA ALA A 47 6.52 -18.31 10.14
C ALA A 47 7.67 -19.06 10.85
N SER A 48 8.77 -19.33 10.14
CA SER A 48 9.93 -20.03 10.69
C SER A 48 10.77 -19.15 11.64
N ILE A 49 10.61 -17.82 11.56
CA ILE A 49 11.45 -16.87 12.29
C ILE A 49 10.95 -16.68 13.73
N ASN A 50 9.64 -16.77 13.97
CA ASN A 50 9.11 -16.56 15.31
C ASN A 50 7.68 -17.11 15.50
N LYS A 51 7.42 -17.76 16.66
CA LYS A 51 6.10 -18.22 17.10
C LYS A 51 5.16 -17.07 17.54
N MET A 52 5.58 -15.82 17.46
CA MET A 52 4.83 -14.64 17.93
C MET A 52 3.97 -14.00 16.85
N VAL A 53 3.77 -14.66 15.69
CA VAL A 53 2.95 -14.14 14.60
C VAL A 53 1.74 -15.03 14.36
N ARG A 54 0.57 -14.41 14.33
CA ARG A 54 -0.67 -15.03 13.87
C ARG A 54 -1.02 -14.49 12.48
N PHE A 55 -1.13 -15.39 11.50
CA PHE A 55 -1.49 -15.01 10.13
C PHE A 55 -2.99 -15.18 9.91
N ILE A 56 -3.67 -14.12 9.51
CA ILE A 56 -5.14 -14.07 9.43
C ILE A 56 -5.54 -13.70 7.99
N LYS A 57 -6.20 -14.63 7.29
CA LYS A 57 -6.82 -14.34 6.00
C LYS A 57 -8.25 -13.88 6.21
N SER A 58 -8.51 -12.58 6.15
CA SER A 58 -9.84 -12.02 6.36
C SER A 58 -9.98 -10.62 5.74
N ASP A 59 -11.23 -10.25 5.47
CA ASP A 59 -11.59 -8.84 5.28
C ASP A 59 -11.49 -8.10 6.62
N PHE A 60 -10.62 -7.10 6.71
CA PHE A 60 -10.44 -6.33 7.94
C PHE A 60 -11.74 -5.76 8.48
N LEU A 61 -12.62 -5.26 7.60
CA LEU A 61 -13.89 -4.66 8.02
C LEU A 61 -14.86 -5.68 8.64
N LYS A 62 -14.63 -6.99 8.43
CA LYS A 62 -15.45 -8.09 8.95
C LYS A 62 -14.74 -8.95 9.99
N ALA A 63 -13.42 -8.84 10.08
CA ALA A 63 -12.62 -9.65 11.00
C ALA A 63 -13.07 -9.45 12.45
N PRO A 64 -13.31 -10.53 13.22
CA PRO A 64 -13.72 -10.47 14.64
C PRO A 64 -12.49 -10.28 15.54
N LEU A 65 -11.83 -9.12 15.41
CA LEU A 65 -10.67 -8.75 16.20
C LEU A 65 -11.12 -8.01 17.46
N GLU A 66 -10.34 -8.14 18.52
CA GLU A 66 -10.59 -7.51 19.81
C GLU A 66 -10.37 -5.99 19.72
N GLU A 67 -11.30 -5.21 20.26
CA GLU A 67 -11.17 -3.75 20.37
C GLU A 67 -10.31 -3.37 21.58
N ASN A 68 -9.66 -2.21 21.50
CA ASN A 68 -8.76 -1.68 22.56
C ASN A 68 -7.66 -2.68 23.00
N PHE A 69 -7.14 -3.46 22.07
CA PHE A 69 -6.24 -4.57 22.37
C PHE A 69 -4.79 -4.34 21.93
N TYR A 70 -4.57 -3.66 20.80
CA TYR A 70 -3.25 -3.53 20.21
C TYR A 70 -2.54 -2.25 20.67
N ASP A 71 -1.24 -2.36 20.96
CA ASP A 71 -0.39 -1.20 21.25
C ASP A 71 -0.15 -0.36 19.99
N TYR A 72 -0.06 -1.05 18.82
CA TYR A 72 0.07 -0.44 17.51
C TYR A 72 -0.89 -1.08 16.51
N VAL A 73 -1.49 -0.26 15.64
CA VAL A 73 -2.27 -0.70 14.48
C VAL A 73 -1.66 -0.10 13.23
N LEU A 74 -1.16 -0.95 12.33
CA LEU A 74 -0.44 -0.56 11.11
C LEU A 74 -1.25 -0.89 9.87
N GLY A 75 -1.31 0.03 8.89
CA GLY A 75 -2.01 -0.19 7.62
C GLY A 75 -1.30 0.49 6.46
N MET A 76 -0.08 0.05 6.15
CA MET A 76 0.75 0.65 5.10
C MET A 76 0.33 0.14 3.72
N GLY A 77 0.05 1.07 2.77
CA GLY A 77 -0.41 0.75 1.43
C GLY A 77 -1.81 0.11 1.37
N PHE A 78 -2.65 0.31 2.40
CA PHE A 78 -3.89 -0.43 2.58
C PHE A 78 -5.15 0.45 2.55
N VAL A 79 -5.19 1.54 3.33
CA VAL A 79 -6.43 2.30 3.61
C VAL A 79 -7.10 2.84 2.34
N GLN A 80 -6.32 3.31 1.39
CA GLN A 80 -6.80 3.87 0.12
C GLN A 80 -7.44 2.84 -0.81
N HIS A 81 -7.21 1.55 -0.57
CA HIS A 81 -7.73 0.42 -1.36
C HIS A 81 -8.98 -0.21 -0.73
N THR A 82 -9.50 0.34 0.34
CA THR A 82 -10.73 -0.13 0.99
C THR A 82 -11.97 0.56 0.41
N PRO A 83 -13.16 -0.05 0.51
CA PRO A 83 -14.41 0.58 0.02
C PRO A 83 -14.69 1.94 0.65
N ASP A 84 -14.32 2.12 1.92
CA ASP A 84 -14.57 3.32 2.71
C ASP A 84 -13.38 3.58 3.63
N SER A 85 -12.55 4.57 3.27
CA SER A 85 -11.37 4.95 4.05
C SER A 85 -11.72 5.49 5.44
N GLU A 86 -12.82 6.25 5.59
CA GLU A 86 -13.25 6.80 6.89
C GLU A 86 -13.64 5.68 7.85
N LYS A 87 -14.48 4.75 7.39
CA LYS A 87 -14.89 3.57 8.16
C LYS A 87 -13.69 2.69 8.53
N THR A 88 -12.75 2.52 7.60
CA THR A 88 -11.52 1.75 7.83
C THR A 88 -10.65 2.39 8.91
N ILE A 89 -10.40 3.69 8.83
CA ILE A 89 -9.61 4.43 9.84
C ILE A 89 -10.30 4.35 11.21
N LYS A 90 -11.62 4.56 11.26
CA LYS A 90 -12.40 4.44 12.50
C LYS A 90 -12.23 3.05 13.13
N LYS A 91 -12.30 1.99 12.33
CA LYS A 91 -12.10 0.62 12.81
C LYS A 91 -10.65 0.35 13.25
N MET A 92 -9.64 0.91 12.56
CA MET A 92 -8.25 0.86 13.02
C MET A 92 -8.09 1.48 14.41
N ILE A 93 -8.70 2.66 14.62
CA ILE A 93 -8.68 3.36 15.91
C ILE A 93 -9.39 2.53 16.99
N SER A 94 -10.53 1.86 16.70
CA SER A 94 -11.24 1.05 17.70
C SER A 94 -10.39 -0.09 18.24
N HIS A 95 -9.59 -0.75 17.40
CA HIS A 95 -8.72 -1.87 17.79
C HIS A 95 -7.48 -1.43 18.58
N CYS A 96 -7.04 -0.17 18.42
CA CYS A 96 -5.90 0.37 19.16
C CYS A 96 -6.26 0.61 20.64
N LYS A 97 -5.35 0.35 21.58
CA LYS A 97 -5.49 0.71 22.99
C LYS A 97 -5.49 2.22 23.19
N LYS A 98 -6.07 2.69 24.29
CA LYS A 98 -5.85 4.06 24.76
C LYS A 98 -4.35 4.26 25.06
N GLY A 99 -3.77 5.34 24.56
CA GLY A 99 -2.33 5.61 24.60
C GLY A 99 -1.50 4.82 23.57
N GLY A 100 -2.13 4.01 22.72
CA GLY A 100 -1.50 3.33 21.61
C GLY A 100 -1.46 4.16 20.32
N PHE A 101 -0.82 3.63 19.28
CA PHE A 101 -0.63 4.33 18.02
C PHE A 101 -1.29 3.63 16.85
N VAL A 102 -1.95 4.42 15.97
CA VAL A 102 -2.38 3.96 14.64
C VAL A 102 -1.50 4.64 13.60
N VAL A 103 -0.89 3.86 12.71
CA VAL A 103 0.03 4.36 11.68
C VAL A 103 -0.40 3.80 10.32
N PHE A 104 -0.58 4.68 9.34
CA PHE A 104 -0.90 4.29 7.98
C PHE A 104 -0.43 5.33 6.97
N ASP A 105 -0.42 4.97 5.71
CA ASP A 105 -0.28 5.90 4.60
C ASP A 105 -1.56 5.99 3.77
N HIS A 106 -1.69 7.05 2.99
CA HIS A 106 -2.83 7.26 2.11
C HIS A 106 -2.40 8.00 0.84
N TYR A 107 -3.00 7.68 -0.31
CA TYR A 107 -2.68 8.37 -1.54
C TYR A 107 -3.03 9.85 -1.47
N ILE A 108 -2.11 10.69 -1.95
CA ILE A 108 -2.28 12.15 -1.97
C ILE A 108 -3.00 12.59 -3.25
N SER A 109 -3.98 13.50 -3.09
CA SER A 109 -4.57 14.22 -4.21
C SER A 109 -3.79 15.52 -4.44
N GLY A 110 -3.46 15.84 -5.69
CA GLY A 110 -2.79 17.10 -6.04
C GLY A 110 -2.81 17.36 -7.54
N ILE A 111 -2.91 18.65 -7.91
CA ILE A 111 -2.99 19.11 -9.31
C ILE A 111 -1.66 18.85 -10.04
N LEU A 112 -0.53 18.89 -9.34
CA LEU A 112 0.82 18.81 -9.91
C LEU A 112 1.41 17.40 -10.00
N VAL A 113 0.75 16.38 -9.46
CA VAL A 113 1.28 15.01 -9.48
C VAL A 113 0.77 14.27 -10.72
N GLY A 114 1.45 14.50 -11.87
CA GLY A 114 1.35 13.63 -13.06
C GLY A 114 -0.04 13.49 -13.70
N ASN A 115 -0.76 14.60 -13.95
CA ASN A 115 -2.13 14.57 -14.47
C ASN A 115 -2.30 13.85 -15.81
N ASN A 116 -1.36 13.98 -16.75
CA ASN A 116 -1.52 13.42 -18.10
C ASN A 116 -1.28 11.90 -18.13
N ARG A 117 -0.30 11.39 -17.40
CA ARG A 117 -0.06 9.95 -17.21
C ARG A 117 -1.30 9.21 -16.71
N ARG A 118 -2.11 9.89 -15.88
CA ARG A 118 -3.35 9.35 -15.32
C ARG A 118 -4.48 9.24 -16.33
N ILE A 119 -4.43 9.97 -17.45
CA ILE A 119 -5.49 9.89 -18.49
C ILE A 119 -5.37 8.55 -19.22
N VAL A 120 -4.18 8.21 -19.74
CA VAL A 120 -3.96 6.95 -20.45
C VAL A 120 -4.17 5.75 -19.51
N ALA A 121 -3.61 5.79 -18.30
CA ALA A 121 -3.84 4.74 -17.31
C ALA A 121 -5.33 4.59 -16.94
N ARG A 122 -6.09 5.69 -16.85
CA ARG A 122 -7.55 5.62 -16.61
C ARG A 122 -8.32 5.00 -17.79
N LEU A 123 -7.97 5.35 -19.01
CA LEU A 123 -8.58 4.74 -20.18
C LEU A 123 -8.30 3.23 -20.25
N VAL A 124 -7.03 2.84 -20.08
CA VAL A 124 -6.66 1.42 -20.03
C VAL A 124 -7.40 0.71 -18.87
N ARG A 125 -7.44 1.32 -17.69
CA ARG A 125 -8.14 0.80 -16.52
C ARG A 125 -9.65 0.60 -16.79
N SER A 126 -10.32 1.57 -17.42
CA SER A 126 -11.76 1.45 -17.73
C SER A 126 -12.07 0.28 -18.65
N LEU A 127 -11.14 -0.06 -19.54
CA LEU A 127 -11.29 -1.20 -20.47
C LEU A 127 -11.13 -2.56 -19.78
N ILE A 128 -10.29 -2.64 -18.73
CA ILE A 128 -9.91 -3.92 -18.15
C ILE A 128 -10.55 -4.23 -16.80
N LEU A 129 -11.14 -3.23 -16.11
CA LEU A 129 -11.65 -3.42 -14.73
C LEU A 129 -12.68 -4.55 -14.61
N ASN A 130 -13.54 -4.70 -15.61
CA ASN A 130 -14.61 -5.71 -15.62
C ASN A 130 -14.20 -7.05 -16.26
N SER A 131 -12.96 -7.17 -16.76
CA SER A 131 -12.46 -8.42 -17.34
C SER A 131 -12.11 -9.43 -16.25
N ASN A 132 -12.01 -10.71 -16.60
CA ASN A 132 -11.54 -11.72 -15.65
C ASN A 132 -10.04 -11.53 -15.33
N ILE A 133 -9.59 -12.08 -14.19
CA ILE A 133 -8.24 -11.85 -13.67
C ILE A 133 -7.14 -12.36 -14.62
N LYS A 134 -7.37 -13.47 -15.33
CA LYS A 134 -6.37 -14.03 -16.26
C LYS A 134 -6.16 -13.13 -17.47
N ASP A 135 -7.25 -12.55 -17.99
CA ASP A 135 -7.19 -11.63 -19.11
C ASP A 135 -6.56 -10.30 -18.71
N LYS A 136 -6.85 -9.79 -17.50
CA LYS A 136 -6.16 -8.62 -16.91
C LYS A 136 -4.65 -8.83 -16.89
N ILE A 137 -4.18 -9.91 -16.30
CA ILE A 137 -2.75 -10.22 -16.18
C ILE A 137 -2.10 -10.28 -17.58
N ARG A 138 -2.72 -11.01 -18.51
CA ARG A 138 -2.20 -11.15 -19.88
C ARG A 138 -2.16 -9.82 -20.62
N PHE A 139 -3.19 -9.01 -20.51
CA PHE A 139 -3.29 -7.72 -21.18
C PHE A 139 -2.28 -6.71 -20.61
N ILE A 140 -2.19 -6.63 -19.28
CA ILE A 140 -1.22 -5.74 -18.62
C ILE A 140 0.20 -6.14 -18.99
N LYS A 141 0.51 -7.45 -19.00
CA LYS A 141 1.83 -7.92 -19.43
C LYS A 141 2.15 -7.51 -20.85
N LYS A 142 1.20 -7.63 -21.80
CA LYS A 142 1.41 -7.19 -23.20
C LYS A 142 1.67 -5.68 -23.29
N ILE A 143 0.92 -4.86 -22.57
CA ILE A 143 1.16 -3.41 -22.52
C ILE A 143 2.53 -3.12 -21.92
N TYR A 144 2.89 -3.82 -20.86
CA TYR A 144 4.17 -3.65 -20.18
C TYR A 144 5.32 -4.01 -21.12
N ASP A 145 5.27 -5.17 -21.77
CA ASP A 145 6.28 -5.64 -22.73
C ASP A 145 6.45 -4.68 -23.91
N PHE A 146 5.39 -4.03 -24.34
CA PHE A 146 5.44 -3.03 -25.42
C PHE A 146 6.10 -1.71 -24.97
N PHE A 147 5.72 -1.17 -23.82
CA PHE A 147 6.22 0.12 -23.37
C PHE A 147 7.57 0.05 -22.65
N TYR A 148 7.93 -1.07 -22.00
CA TYR A 148 9.14 -1.18 -21.20
C TYR A 148 10.44 -0.91 -21.99
N PRO A 149 10.68 -1.49 -23.19
CA PRO A 149 11.85 -1.18 -23.99
C PRO A 149 11.89 0.28 -24.42
N ILE A 150 10.74 0.93 -24.68
CA ILE A 150 10.67 2.35 -25.00
C ILE A 150 11.13 3.19 -23.81
N HIS A 151 10.67 2.89 -22.60
CA HIS A 151 11.13 3.56 -21.39
C HIS A 151 12.63 3.36 -21.17
N LYS A 152 13.14 2.15 -21.39
CA LYS A 152 14.56 1.83 -21.27
C LYS A 152 15.41 2.61 -22.29
N PHE A 153 14.96 2.69 -23.53
CA PHE A 153 15.67 3.44 -24.57
C PHE A 153 15.75 4.94 -24.27
N PHE A 154 14.68 5.55 -23.75
CA PHE A 154 14.65 6.99 -23.49
C PHE A 154 15.10 7.38 -22.07
N GLN A 155 15.55 6.47 -21.22
CA GLN A 155 15.99 6.77 -19.86
C GLN A 155 17.24 7.69 -19.78
N PHE A 156 18.06 7.74 -20.84
CA PHE A 156 19.25 8.57 -20.91
C PHE A 156 18.94 10.08 -20.94
N SER A 157 17.71 10.47 -21.30
CA SER A 157 17.27 11.86 -21.33
C SER A 157 16.14 12.10 -20.35
N SER A 158 16.36 12.97 -19.36
CA SER A 158 15.32 13.33 -18.38
C SER A 158 14.07 13.96 -19.04
N PHE A 159 14.26 14.71 -20.13
CA PHE A 159 13.17 15.34 -20.88
C PHE A 159 12.33 14.29 -21.63
N LEU A 160 12.97 13.41 -22.43
CA LEU A 160 12.28 12.35 -23.17
C LEU A 160 11.60 11.34 -22.24
N SER A 161 12.28 10.99 -21.13
CA SER A 161 11.70 10.15 -20.09
C SER A 161 10.40 10.73 -19.50
N LYS A 162 10.33 12.06 -19.29
CA LYS A 162 9.09 12.73 -18.84
C LYS A 162 7.98 12.64 -19.88
N ILE A 163 8.29 12.85 -21.17
CA ILE A 163 7.30 12.73 -22.27
C ILE A 163 6.74 11.31 -22.31
N ILE A 164 7.61 10.29 -22.37
CA ILE A 164 7.17 8.89 -22.41
C ILE A 164 6.31 8.53 -21.19
N ARG A 165 6.72 8.96 -20.00
CA ARG A 165 5.92 8.75 -18.78
C ARG A 165 4.55 9.43 -18.82
N THR A 166 4.36 10.44 -19.65
CA THR A 166 3.07 11.14 -19.79
C THR A 166 2.07 10.35 -20.63
N ILE A 167 2.54 9.68 -21.68
CA ILE A 167 1.71 8.92 -22.63
C ILE A 167 1.63 7.43 -22.33
N SER A 168 2.51 6.90 -21.51
CA SER A 168 2.58 5.48 -21.16
C SER A 168 1.78 5.15 -19.91
N PRO A 169 1.00 4.05 -19.89
CA PRO A 169 0.25 3.63 -18.70
C PRO A 169 1.10 2.84 -17.70
N ILE A 170 2.34 2.46 -18.03
CA ILE A 170 3.16 1.58 -17.19
C ILE A 170 3.96 2.34 -16.14
N MET A 171 4.32 1.63 -15.05
CA MET A 171 5.22 2.10 -14.00
C MET A 171 6.64 1.57 -14.27
N THR A 172 7.66 2.42 -14.09
CA THR A 172 9.07 2.02 -14.23
C THR A 172 9.91 2.66 -13.14
N HIS A 173 10.91 1.94 -12.63
CA HIS A 173 11.72 2.30 -11.45
C HIS A 173 13.22 2.36 -11.73
N HIS A 174 13.63 2.62 -12.96
CA HIS A 174 15.04 2.67 -13.31
C HIS A 174 15.84 3.65 -12.44
N GLY A 175 16.99 3.22 -11.96
CA GLY A 175 17.98 4.05 -11.27
C GLY A 175 17.67 4.42 -9.82
N SER A 176 16.60 3.90 -9.22
CA SER A 176 16.21 4.24 -7.85
C SER A 176 16.87 3.36 -6.77
N LEU A 177 17.31 2.17 -7.13
CA LEU A 177 17.95 1.17 -6.25
C LEU A 177 18.98 0.38 -7.03
N ASP A 178 19.90 -0.30 -6.32
CA ASP A 178 20.84 -1.26 -6.90
C ASP A 178 20.14 -2.60 -7.12
N LEU A 179 19.40 -2.69 -8.22
CA LEU A 179 18.63 -3.88 -8.61
C LEU A 179 19.06 -4.33 -10.01
N SER A 180 18.98 -5.64 -10.27
CA SER A 180 19.14 -6.19 -11.60
C SER A 180 18.02 -5.76 -12.56
N GLU A 181 18.28 -5.76 -13.86
CA GLU A 181 17.27 -5.47 -14.89
C GLU A 181 16.01 -6.33 -14.75
N LYS A 182 16.17 -7.61 -14.40
CA LYS A 182 15.05 -8.52 -14.15
C LYS A 182 14.19 -8.04 -12.98
N GLN A 183 14.81 -7.61 -11.89
CA GLN A 183 14.10 -7.09 -10.71
C GLN A 183 13.37 -5.78 -11.02
N PHE A 184 14.01 -4.86 -11.78
CA PHE A 184 13.32 -3.65 -12.23
C PHE A 184 12.12 -3.94 -13.13
N TYR A 185 12.25 -4.90 -14.05
CA TYR A 185 11.14 -5.32 -14.90
C TYR A 185 9.99 -5.91 -14.07
N GLU A 186 10.29 -6.85 -13.17
CA GLU A 186 9.29 -7.52 -12.34
C GLU A 186 8.59 -6.53 -11.40
N TRP A 187 9.36 -5.64 -10.76
CA TRP A 187 8.80 -4.61 -9.89
C TRP A 187 7.89 -3.64 -10.66
N GLY A 188 8.36 -3.13 -11.79
CA GLY A 188 7.54 -2.23 -12.60
C GLY A 188 6.28 -2.89 -13.16
N LEU A 189 6.35 -4.18 -13.52
CA LEU A 189 5.18 -4.95 -13.94
C LEU A 189 4.16 -5.11 -12.81
N LEU A 190 4.60 -5.42 -11.59
CA LEU A 190 3.75 -5.53 -10.41
C LEU A 190 3.08 -4.18 -10.09
N ASP A 191 3.83 -3.09 -10.02
CA ASP A 191 3.29 -1.76 -9.76
C ASP A 191 2.34 -1.28 -10.87
N THR A 192 2.60 -1.69 -12.13
CA THR A 192 1.69 -1.42 -13.24
C THR A 192 0.39 -2.19 -13.06
N HIS A 193 0.48 -3.45 -12.66
CA HIS A 193 -0.69 -4.27 -12.37
C HIS A 193 -1.53 -3.62 -11.26
N ASP A 194 -0.94 -3.29 -10.13
CA ASP A 194 -1.63 -2.66 -9.01
C ASP A 194 -2.29 -1.34 -9.43
N ASN A 195 -1.57 -0.46 -10.11
CA ASN A 195 -2.11 0.83 -10.55
C ASN A 195 -3.29 0.70 -11.53
N LEU A 196 -3.31 -0.35 -12.37
CA LEU A 196 -4.35 -0.55 -13.37
C LEU A 196 -5.53 -1.39 -12.87
N THR A 197 -5.35 -2.22 -11.84
CA THR A 197 -6.40 -3.16 -11.38
C THR A 197 -7.03 -2.82 -10.04
N ASP A 198 -6.46 -1.90 -9.28
CA ASP A 198 -7.05 -1.45 -8.02
C ASP A 198 -8.50 -1.02 -8.21
N PHE A 199 -9.43 -1.70 -7.56
CA PHE A 199 -10.86 -1.35 -7.65
C PHE A 199 -11.12 -0.03 -6.93
N TYR A 200 -10.59 0.13 -5.72
CA TYR A 200 -10.63 1.36 -4.95
C TYR A 200 -9.27 2.06 -4.98
N SER A 201 -9.25 3.35 -5.20
CA SER A 201 -8.05 4.18 -5.19
C SER A 201 -8.40 5.58 -4.71
N HIS A 202 -8.70 5.67 -3.40
CA HIS A 202 -9.06 6.92 -2.76
C HIS A 202 -7.84 7.85 -2.65
N LYS A 203 -8.07 9.14 -2.86
CA LYS A 203 -7.04 10.18 -2.77
C LYS A 203 -7.56 11.34 -1.97
N LEU A 204 -6.78 11.80 -0.99
CA LEU A 204 -7.10 12.96 -0.16
C LEU A 204 -5.94 13.96 -0.20
N SER A 205 -6.25 15.24 -0.06
CA SER A 205 -5.24 16.23 0.30
C SER A 205 -4.91 16.13 1.80
N ILE A 206 -3.75 16.63 2.22
CA ILE A 206 -3.41 16.70 3.66
C ILE A 206 -4.50 17.46 4.44
N LYS A 207 -5.04 18.55 3.87
CA LYS A 207 -6.14 19.31 4.48
C LYS A 207 -7.40 18.47 4.68
N GLN A 208 -7.77 17.65 3.68
CA GLN A 208 -8.92 16.74 3.79
C GLN A 208 -8.66 15.63 4.80
N MET A 209 -7.46 15.05 4.83
CA MET A 209 -7.06 14.05 5.82
C MET A 209 -7.15 14.64 7.24
N ASN A 210 -6.59 15.82 7.48
CA ASN A 210 -6.67 16.49 8.79
C ASN A 210 -8.12 16.76 9.21
N LYS A 211 -8.96 17.23 8.27
CA LYS A 211 -10.41 17.45 8.52
C LYS A 211 -11.12 16.13 8.84
N LEU A 212 -10.72 15.02 8.22
CA LEU A 212 -11.27 13.70 8.51
C LEU A 212 -10.87 13.24 9.92
N LEU A 213 -9.58 13.32 10.24
CA LEU A 213 -9.05 12.88 11.53
C LEU A 213 -9.59 13.68 12.72
N SER A 214 -9.84 14.99 12.55
CA SER A 214 -10.40 15.82 13.62
C SER A 214 -11.87 15.49 13.98
N LYS A 215 -12.54 14.62 13.22
CA LYS A 215 -13.87 14.10 13.59
C LYS A 215 -13.81 12.96 14.61
N PHE A 216 -12.64 12.30 14.76
CA PHE A 216 -12.51 11.14 15.62
C PHE A 216 -12.14 11.57 17.05
N ASN A 217 -12.61 10.80 18.03
CA ASN A 217 -12.20 10.97 19.44
C ASN A 217 -10.82 10.34 19.65
N ILE A 218 -9.77 11.13 19.42
CA ILE A 218 -8.35 10.76 19.51
C ILE A 218 -7.58 11.84 20.28
N GLN A 219 -6.49 11.46 20.94
CA GLN A 219 -5.70 12.39 21.72
C GLN A 219 -4.95 13.40 20.84
N SER A 220 -4.27 12.91 19.79
CA SER A 220 -3.57 13.74 18.83
C SER A 220 -3.30 12.97 17.53
N PHE A 221 -2.95 13.70 16.46
CA PHE A 221 -2.49 13.11 15.22
C PHE A 221 -1.43 13.98 14.54
N GLN A 222 -0.62 13.36 13.70
CA GLN A 222 0.36 14.00 12.85
C GLN A 222 0.19 13.52 11.42
N THR A 223 0.27 14.43 10.45
CA THR A 223 0.26 14.12 9.02
C THR A 223 1.48 14.75 8.36
N SER A 224 2.12 14.03 7.47
CA SER A 224 3.26 14.51 6.70
C SER A 224 3.21 13.98 5.27
N LYS A 225 3.92 14.64 4.36
CA LYS A 225 4.10 14.12 3.01
C LYS A 225 5.12 13.00 3.04
N GLY A 226 4.73 11.81 2.58
CA GLY A 226 5.59 10.64 2.43
C GLY A 226 5.82 10.26 0.97
N THR A 227 6.60 9.21 0.76
CA THR A 227 6.92 8.69 -0.59
C THR A 227 5.68 8.19 -1.32
N ASN A 228 4.77 7.55 -0.61
CA ASN A 228 3.52 6.98 -1.16
C ASN A 228 2.33 7.94 -1.09
N GLY A 229 2.50 9.12 -0.50
CA GLY A 229 1.45 10.12 -0.36
C GLY A 229 1.45 10.83 0.97
N ILE A 230 0.45 10.56 1.83
CA ILE A 230 0.30 11.14 3.17
C ILE A 230 0.65 10.07 4.20
N ASN A 231 1.65 10.31 5.03
CA ASN A 231 1.88 9.50 6.22
C ASN A 231 1.02 10.04 7.37
N VAL A 232 0.40 9.15 8.11
CA VAL A 232 -0.47 9.47 9.25
C VAL A 232 -0.01 8.68 10.47
N LYS A 233 0.12 9.37 11.61
CA LYS A 233 0.32 8.79 12.94
C LYS A 233 -0.72 9.37 13.88
N ILE A 234 -1.49 8.52 14.54
CA ILE A 234 -2.53 8.88 15.51
C ILE A 234 -2.13 8.34 16.87
N LEU A 235 -2.27 9.14 17.91
CA LEU A 235 -2.26 8.72 19.31
C LEU A 235 -3.73 8.64 19.78
N LYS A 236 -4.16 7.45 20.21
CA LYS A 236 -5.54 7.22 20.70
C LYS A 236 -5.72 7.64 22.13
#